data_405289ca1375ebb5832866053676c606
#
_entry.id   405289ca1375ebb5832866053676c606
#
_cell.length_a   1.000
_cell.length_b   1.000
_cell.length_c   1.000
_cell.angle_alpha   90.00
_cell.angle_beta   90.00
_cell.angle_gamma   90.00
#
_symmetry.space_group_name_H-M   'P 1'
#
loop_
_entity.id
_entity.type
_entity.pdbx_description
1 polymer ?
#
loop_
_entity_poly.entity_id
_entity_poly.type
_entity_poly.pdbx_seq_one_letter_code
_entity_poly.pdbx_strand_id
1 'polypeptide(L)'
;MKRVALLLFLASWLVPLASAQDHFQVGAYGDYFRVTQTSTDMAGLGARVGYKAFSHVMLEGEMSYDFGQAFTERCLSGGCTVTVANSNLKVLHGMFGPKFIGGRHAIRPFLTVKGGFINFRLDPRPPSFSGFVSSVDNLRSNNVSAVLYPAIGGEGHLGPIGLRMEVGDEMYFAGSTHHNPRLAVGPFLRF
;
A
#
# COMPACT_ATOMS: atom_id res chain seq x y z
N MET A 1 -2.57 20.51 33.41
CA MET A 1 -3.12 21.68 32.72
C MET A 1 -2.38 22.01 31.41
N LYS A 2 -1.03 22.03 31.34
CA LYS A 2 -0.27 22.34 30.08
C LYS A 2 -0.54 21.38 28.91
N ARG A 3 -0.77 20.09 29.17
CA ARG A 3 -1.05 19.08 28.13
C ARG A 3 -2.46 19.22 27.50
N VAL A 4 -3.44 19.65 28.30
CA VAL A 4 -4.81 19.90 27.82
C VAL A 4 -4.84 21.18 26.96
N ALA A 5 -4.10 22.21 27.35
CA ALA A 5 -3.99 23.44 26.56
C ALA A 5 -3.31 23.20 25.21
N LEU A 6 -2.31 22.30 25.14
CA LEU A 6 -1.66 21.93 23.89
C LEU A 6 -2.59 21.16 22.96
N LEU A 7 -3.43 20.27 23.50
CA LEU A 7 -4.42 19.52 22.72
C LEU A 7 -5.53 20.45 22.19
N LEU A 8 -5.99 21.39 22.99
CA LEU A 8 -6.97 22.41 22.56
C LEU A 8 -6.39 23.36 21.51
N PHE A 9 -5.12 23.72 21.64
CA PHE A 9 -4.41 24.55 20.65
C PHE A 9 -4.24 23.81 19.32
N LEU A 10 -3.84 22.54 19.35
CA LEU A 10 -3.77 21.67 18.15
C LEU A 10 -5.17 21.47 17.52
N ALA A 11 -6.21 21.29 18.33
CA ALA A 11 -7.59 21.14 17.86
C ALA A 11 -8.11 22.41 17.20
N SER A 12 -7.70 23.60 17.67
CA SER A 12 -8.13 24.89 17.08
C SER A 12 -7.55 25.15 15.68
N TRP A 13 -6.41 24.53 15.35
CA TRP A 13 -5.83 24.59 14.00
C TRP A 13 -6.53 23.66 12.99
N LEU A 14 -7.30 22.68 13.48
CA LEU A 14 -8.09 21.76 12.64
C LEU A 14 -9.44 22.37 12.22
N VAL A 15 -9.93 23.42 12.93
CA VAL A 15 -11.23 24.04 12.68
C VAL A 15 -11.33 24.75 11.31
N PRO A 16 -10.32 25.50 10.82
CA PRO A 16 -10.41 26.12 9.48
C PRO A 16 -10.38 25.13 8.33
N LEU A 17 -9.95 23.90 8.53
CA LEU A 17 -9.96 22.84 7.50
C LEU A 17 -11.38 22.35 7.19
N ALA A 18 -12.35 22.56 8.08
CA ALA A 18 -13.75 22.16 7.88
C ALA A 18 -14.49 23.01 6.83
N SER A 19 -13.93 24.15 6.44
CA SER A 19 -14.51 25.05 5.43
C SER A 19 -13.94 24.83 4.02
N ALA A 20 -12.94 23.96 3.86
CA ALA A 20 -12.34 23.62 2.58
C ALA A 20 -13.24 22.58 1.87
N GLN A 21 -14.32 23.05 1.27
CA GLN A 21 -15.35 22.31 0.54
C GLN A 21 -14.80 21.13 -0.26
N ASP A 22 -14.68 19.93 0.38
CA ASP A 22 -14.42 18.63 -0.27
C ASP A 22 -13.22 18.58 -1.22
N HIS A 23 -12.19 19.41 -1.03
CA HIS A 23 -11.03 19.44 -1.90
C HIS A 23 -9.92 18.50 -1.45
N PHE A 24 -9.85 18.20 -0.16
CA PHE A 24 -8.83 17.32 0.41
C PHE A 24 -9.43 16.08 1.05
N GLN A 25 -8.72 14.98 0.90
CA GLN A 25 -9.02 13.71 1.54
C GLN A 25 -7.76 13.16 2.17
N VAL A 26 -7.82 12.78 3.44
CA VAL A 26 -6.73 12.11 4.16
C VAL A 26 -7.28 10.83 4.76
N GLY A 27 -6.57 9.73 4.61
CA GLY A 27 -7.00 8.44 5.13
C GLY A 27 -5.85 7.58 5.59
N ALA A 28 -6.17 6.67 6.52
CA ALA A 28 -5.33 5.55 6.86
C ALA A 28 -6.03 4.27 6.42
N TYR A 29 -5.27 3.22 6.13
CA TYR A 29 -5.85 1.96 5.69
C TYR A 29 -4.98 0.77 6.12
N GLY A 30 -5.64 -0.37 6.34
CA GLY A 30 -4.99 -1.65 6.32
C GLY A 30 -4.99 -2.19 4.91
N ASP A 31 -3.90 -2.82 4.51
CA ASP A 31 -3.83 -3.53 3.24
C ASP A 31 -3.43 -5.00 3.42
N TYR A 32 -3.91 -5.78 2.47
CA TYR A 32 -3.52 -7.15 2.22
C TYR A 32 -2.85 -7.18 0.86
N PHE A 33 -1.63 -7.68 0.82
CA PHE A 33 -0.80 -7.75 -0.37
C PHE A 33 -0.24 -9.16 -0.53
N ARG A 34 -0.48 -9.79 -1.69
CA ARG A 34 0.05 -11.11 -1.98
C ARG A 34 1.19 -11.03 -2.97
N VAL A 35 2.39 -11.39 -2.51
CA VAL A 35 3.57 -11.55 -3.36
C VAL A 35 3.45 -12.88 -4.12
N THR A 36 3.08 -12.81 -5.39
CA THR A 36 2.80 -14.01 -6.20
C THR A 36 4.03 -14.88 -6.42
N GLN A 37 5.22 -14.27 -6.52
CA GLN A 37 6.49 -15.00 -6.76
C GLN A 37 6.85 -15.96 -5.62
N THR A 38 6.56 -15.59 -4.39
CA THR A 38 6.88 -16.40 -3.20
C THR A 38 5.63 -17.01 -2.58
N SER A 39 4.44 -16.75 -3.16
CA SER A 39 3.14 -17.12 -2.59
C SER A 39 2.98 -16.67 -1.14
N THR A 40 3.53 -15.49 -0.81
CA THR A 40 3.53 -14.94 0.55
C THR A 40 2.41 -13.94 0.70
N ASP A 41 1.54 -14.17 1.67
CA ASP A 41 0.46 -13.25 2.04
C ASP A 41 0.98 -12.27 3.09
N MET A 42 0.85 -10.98 2.82
CA MET A 42 1.34 -9.91 3.67
C MET A 42 0.17 -9.03 4.12
N ALA A 43 0.30 -8.47 5.31
CA ALA A 43 -0.62 -7.46 5.82
C ALA A 43 0.16 -6.23 6.23
N GLY A 44 -0.39 -5.06 5.93
CA GLY A 44 0.28 -3.80 6.14
C GLY A 44 -0.64 -2.69 6.63
N LEU A 45 -0.04 -1.55 6.84
CA LEU A 45 -0.71 -0.30 7.15
C LEU A 45 -0.20 0.80 6.23
N GLY A 46 -1.10 1.64 5.78
CA GLY A 46 -0.78 2.76 4.92
C GLY A 46 -1.53 4.03 5.25
N ALA A 47 -1.07 5.11 4.65
CA ALA A 47 -1.72 6.40 4.67
C ALA A 47 -1.84 6.93 3.24
N ARG A 48 -2.90 7.72 3.00
CA ARG A 48 -3.15 8.36 1.70
C ARG A 48 -3.60 9.79 1.85
N VAL A 49 -3.25 10.58 0.87
CA VAL A 49 -3.68 11.98 0.74
C VAL A 49 -4.19 12.19 -0.67
N GLY A 50 -5.35 12.79 -0.81
CA GLY A 50 -5.96 13.12 -2.08
C GLY A 50 -6.31 14.58 -2.19
N TYR A 51 -6.13 15.14 -3.39
CA TYR A 51 -6.55 16.48 -3.77
C TYR A 51 -7.51 16.41 -4.96
N LYS A 52 -8.70 17.01 -4.80
CA LYS A 52 -9.72 17.05 -5.85
C LYS A 52 -9.34 18.11 -6.89
N ALA A 53 -8.79 17.64 -8.00
CA ALA A 53 -8.38 18.50 -9.11
C ALA A 53 -9.57 18.93 -9.98
N PHE A 54 -10.56 18.04 -10.17
CA PHE A 54 -11.78 18.29 -10.93
C PHE A 54 -12.98 17.63 -10.25
N SER A 55 -14.19 17.90 -10.72
CA SER A 55 -15.45 17.41 -10.11
C SER A 55 -15.50 15.89 -9.90
N HIS A 56 -14.84 15.12 -10.78
CA HIS A 56 -14.82 13.65 -10.74
C HIS A 56 -13.41 13.08 -10.69
N VAL A 57 -12.37 13.92 -10.60
CA VAL A 57 -10.97 13.50 -10.61
C VAL A 57 -10.26 14.01 -9.37
N MET A 58 -9.67 13.09 -8.63
CA MET A 58 -8.80 13.35 -7.48
C MET A 58 -7.39 12.87 -7.82
N LEU A 59 -6.39 13.66 -7.51
CA LEU A 59 -4.98 13.23 -7.49
C LEU A 59 -4.68 12.67 -6.12
N GLU A 60 -4.14 11.46 -6.07
CA GLU A 60 -3.95 10.74 -4.82
C GLU A 60 -2.52 10.21 -4.71
N GLY A 61 -1.90 10.47 -3.56
CA GLY A 61 -0.63 9.88 -3.16
C GLY A 61 -0.85 8.95 -1.96
N GLU A 62 -0.20 7.80 -1.96
CA GLU A 62 -0.25 6.85 -0.85
C GLU A 62 1.10 6.23 -0.57
N MET A 63 1.27 5.82 0.68
CA MET A 63 2.41 5.05 1.14
C MET A 63 1.94 3.99 2.11
N SER A 64 2.41 2.76 1.95
CA SER A 64 2.12 1.65 2.86
C SER A 64 3.37 0.85 3.20
N TYR A 65 3.30 0.21 4.34
CA TYR A 65 4.33 -0.67 4.85
C TYR A 65 3.72 -2.00 5.27
N ASP A 66 4.15 -3.08 4.61
CA ASP A 66 3.73 -4.44 4.92
C ASP A 66 4.67 -5.06 5.94
N PHE A 67 4.06 -5.61 7.00
CA PHE A 67 4.78 -6.22 8.11
C PHE A 67 5.47 -7.50 7.68
N GLY A 68 6.66 -7.70 8.22
CA GLY A 68 7.48 -8.85 7.91
C GLY A 68 6.80 -10.18 8.17
N GLN A 69 6.72 -11.01 7.12
CA GLN A 69 6.29 -12.39 7.21
C GLN A 69 7.51 -13.31 7.15
N ALA A 70 7.59 -14.24 8.07
CA ALA A 70 8.60 -15.29 8.05
C ALA A 70 8.22 -16.32 6.99
N PHE A 71 9.09 -16.57 6.03
CA PHE A 71 8.94 -17.69 5.11
C PHE A 71 10.12 -18.66 5.24
N THR A 72 9.79 -19.93 5.09
CA THR A 72 10.77 -21.02 5.19
C THR A 72 10.79 -21.77 3.88
N GLU A 73 11.91 -21.75 3.19
CA GLU A 73 12.09 -22.52 1.98
C GLU A 73 12.92 -23.78 2.26
N ARG A 74 12.44 -24.92 1.76
CA ARG A 74 13.10 -26.21 1.91
C ARG A 74 13.59 -26.71 0.56
N CYS A 75 14.83 -27.08 0.49
CA CYS A 75 15.38 -27.75 -0.68
C CYS A 75 15.04 -29.26 -0.64
N LEU A 76 14.29 -29.74 -1.63
CA LEU A 76 13.83 -31.14 -1.71
C LEU A 76 14.62 -32.01 -2.69
N SER A 77 15.73 -31.52 -3.25
CA SER A 77 16.50 -32.25 -4.26
C SER A 77 17.74 -32.92 -3.67
N GLY A 78 17.95 -34.20 -4.00
CA GLY A 78 19.02 -35.05 -3.46
C GLY A 78 20.40 -34.44 -3.60
N GLY A 79 21.14 -34.35 -2.50
CA GLY A 79 22.48 -33.79 -2.39
C GLY A 79 22.59 -32.38 -1.81
N CYS A 80 21.50 -31.76 -1.50
CA CYS A 80 21.45 -30.44 -0.86
C CYS A 80 21.32 -30.59 0.66
N THR A 81 22.21 -29.95 1.43
CA THR A 81 22.06 -29.83 2.86
C THR A 81 20.83 -28.94 3.12
N VAL A 82 19.85 -29.44 3.87
CA VAL A 82 18.62 -28.71 4.20
C VAL A 82 18.99 -27.46 4.99
N THR A 83 19.11 -26.34 4.31
CA THR A 83 19.25 -25.05 4.98
C THR A 83 17.87 -24.40 4.97
N VAL A 84 17.23 -24.38 6.12
CA VAL A 84 15.99 -23.62 6.34
C VAL A 84 16.41 -22.15 6.49
N ALA A 85 16.19 -21.36 5.46
CA ALA A 85 16.40 -19.91 5.55
C ALA A 85 15.15 -19.28 6.16
N ASN A 86 15.22 -18.89 7.43
CA ASN A 86 14.21 -18.04 8.08
C ASN A 86 14.53 -16.59 7.75
N SER A 87 13.73 -15.96 6.92
CA SER A 87 13.88 -14.55 6.57
C SER A 87 12.53 -13.83 6.66
N ASN A 88 12.55 -12.60 7.15
CA ASN A 88 11.36 -11.76 7.18
C ASN A 88 11.36 -10.85 5.94
N LEU A 89 10.35 -11.02 5.10
CA LEU A 89 10.10 -10.15 3.97
C LEU A 89 9.28 -8.94 4.43
N LYS A 90 9.82 -7.74 4.26
CA LYS A 90 9.18 -6.45 4.52
C LYS A 90 9.03 -5.73 3.19
N VAL A 91 7.90 -5.04 3.00
CA VAL A 91 7.65 -4.30 1.75
C VAL A 91 7.23 -2.87 2.07
N LEU A 92 7.79 -1.92 1.33
CA LEU A 92 7.41 -0.52 1.36
C LEU A 92 6.91 -0.12 -0.02
N HIS A 93 5.70 0.42 -0.08
CA HIS A 93 5.07 0.93 -1.29
C HIS A 93 4.96 2.45 -1.23
N GLY A 94 5.15 3.10 -2.37
CA GLY A 94 4.88 4.53 -2.53
C GLY A 94 4.30 4.77 -3.91
N MET A 95 3.06 5.26 -4.01
CA MET A 95 2.34 5.41 -5.27
C MET A 95 1.61 6.73 -5.36
N PHE A 96 1.47 7.23 -6.59
CA PHE A 96 0.75 8.45 -6.91
C PHE A 96 0.00 8.29 -8.24
N GLY A 97 -1.21 8.87 -8.34
CA GLY A 97 -1.96 8.86 -9.58
C GLY A 97 -3.37 9.40 -9.45
N PRO A 98 -4.11 9.45 -10.58
CA PRO A 98 -5.50 9.89 -10.61
C PRO A 98 -6.46 8.83 -10.09
N LYS A 99 -7.48 9.31 -9.38
CA LYS A 99 -8.69 8.56 -8.99
C LYS A 99 -9.90 9.20 -9.65
N PHE A 100 -10.66 8.42 -10.39
CA PHE A 100 -11.89 8.81 -11.08
C PHE A 100 -13.09 8.36 -10.26
N ILE A 101 -13.87 9.30 -9.75
CA ILE A 101 -14.98 9.03 -8.83
C ILE A 101 -16.29 9.08 -9.60
N GLY A 102 -17.07 8.00 -9.51
CA GLY A 102 -18.39 7.90 -10.09
C GLY A 102 -19.50 8.37 -9.15
N GLY A 103 -20.46 9.13 -9.70
CA GLY A 103 -21.64 9.56 -8.96
C GLY A 103 -21.43 10.69 -7.95
N ARG A 104 -22.55 11.11 -7.33
CA ARG A 104 -22.60 12.20 -6.31
C ARG A 104 -23.30 11.74 -5.02
N HIS A 105 -23.56 10.45 -4.89
CA HIS A 105 -24.25 9.88 -3.73
C HIS A 105 -23.29 9.65 -2.55
N ALA A 106 -23.86 9.30 -1.40
CA ALA A 106 -23.07 8.95 -0.21
C ALA A 106 -22.18 7.71 -0.42
N ILE A 107 -22.55 6.82 -1.35
CA ILE A 107 -21.72 5.68 -1.79
C ILE A 107 -21.31 5.94 -3.24
N ARG A 108 -20.01 5.91 -3.51
CA ARG A 108 -19.41 6.26 -4.80
C ARG A 108 -18.44 5.18 -5.24
N PRO A 109 -18.65 4.57 -6.41
CA PRO A 109 -17.63 3.74 -7.03
C PRO A 109 -16.49 4.62 -7.55
N PHE A 110 -15.29 4.07 -7.65
CA PHE A 110 -14.16 4.74 -8.27
C PHE A 110 -13.25 3.77 -9.00
N LEU A 111 -12.52 4.32 -9.96
CA LEU A 111 -11.39 3.69 -10.64
C LEU A 111 -10.14 4.51 -10.34
N THR A 112 -9.01 3.87 -10.12
CA THR A 112 -7.73 4.55 -9.95
C THR A 112 -6.63 3.84 -10.72
N VAL A 113 -5.66 4.62 -11.21
CA VAL A 113 -4.43 4.11 -11.79
C VAL A 113 -3.29 4.90 -11.17
N LYS A 114 -2.42 4.21 -10.44
CA LYS A 114 -1.29 4.84 -9.74
C LYS A 114 0.02 4.25 -10.26
N GLY A 115 1.04 5.10 -10.34
CA GLY A 115 2.40 4.71 -10.60
C GLY A 115 3.28 5.03 -9.40
N GLY A 116 4.36 4.31 -9.23
CA GLY A 116 5.24 4.55 -8.10
C GLY A 116 6.37 3.55 -7.97
N PHE A 117 6.69 3.20 -6.75
CA PHE A 117 7.75 2.26 -6.44
C PHE A 117 7.34 1.25 -5.38
N ILE A 118 7.96 0.09 -5.45
CA ILE A 118 7.95 -0.94 -4.41
C ILE A 118 9.38 -1.24 -3.99
N ASN A 119 9.62 -1.39 -2.70
CA ASN A 119 10.92 -1.74 -2.13
C ASN A 119 10.78 -2.98 -1.25
N PHE A 120 11.40 -4.05 -1.67
CA PHE A 120 11.46 -5.31 -0.92
C PHE A 120 12.70 -5.34 -0.03
N ARG A 121 12.53 -5.71 1.24
CA ARG A 121 13.61 -5.88 2.19
C ARG A 121 13.54 -7.24 2.87
N LEU A 122 14.60 -8.01 2.72
CA LEU A 122 14.79 -9.28 3.44
C LEU A 122 15.70 -9.07 4.65
N ASP A 123 15.27 -9.55 5.82
CA ASP A 123 16.00 -9.42 7.08
C ASP A 123 15.88 -10.71 7.91
N PRO A 124 16.96 -11.48 8.24
CA PRO A 124 18.32 -11.30 7.70
C PRO A 124 18.40 -11.63 6.21
N ARG A 125 19.38 -11.06 5.51
CA ARG A 125 19.66 -11.44 4.11
C ARG A 125 20.12 -12.90 4.07
N PRO A 126 19.45 -13.77 3.32
CA PRO A 126 19.92 -15.14 3.15
C PRO A 126 21.28 -15.15 2.45
N PRO A 127 22.19 -16.06 2.81
CA PRO A 127 23.47 -16.20 2.11
C PRO A 127 23.23 -16.55 0.63
N SER A 128 24.18 -16.15 -0.24
CA SER A 128 24.11 -16.48 -1.67
C SER A 128 24.39 -17.97 -1.89
N PHE A 129 23.39 -18.72 -2.27
CA PHE A 129 23.54 -20.09 -2.71
C PHE A 129 23.38 -20.16 -4.25
N SER A 130 24.38 -20.71 -4.94
CA SER A 130 24.28 -21.00 -6.35
C SER A 130 23.22 -22.10 -6.57
N GLY A 131 22.14 -21.76 -7.29
CA GLY A 131 21.06 -22.69 -7.64
C GLY A 131 19.76 -22.50 -6.87
N PHE A 132 19.70 -21.58 -5.93
CA PHE A 132 18.50 -21.25 -5.19
C PHE A 132 17.79 -20.06 -5.81
N VAL A 133 16.71 -20.35 -6.49
CA VAL A 133 15.54 -19.52 -6.74
C VAL A 133 15.84 -18.09 -7.20
N SER A 134 15.86 -17.91 -8.49
CA SER A 134 15.88 -16.59 -9.16
C SER A 134 14.82 -15.62 -8.61
N SER A 135 13.70 -16.13 -8.09
CA SER A 135 12.65 -15.34 -7.44
C SER A 135 13.11 -14.70 -6.12
N VAL A 136 13.89 -15.40 -5.29
CA VAL A 136 14.44 -14.86 -4.02
C VAL A 136 15.63 -13.93 -4.28
N ASP A 137 16.46 -14.21 -5.29
CA ASP A 137 17.56 -13.33 -5.68
C ASP A 137 17.07 -11.97 -6.19
N ASN A 138 15.96 -11.93 -6.89
CA ASN A 138 15.31 -10.69 -7.32
C ASN A 138 14.76 -9.87 -6.15
N LEU A 139 14.28 -10.51 -5.09
CA LEU A 139 13.81 -9.85 -3.87
C LEU A 139 14.96 -9.49 -2.91
N ARG A 140 16.10 -10.14 -3.04
CA ARG A 140 17.28 -10.00 -2.17
C ARG A 140 18.07 -8.70 -2.39
N SER A 141 18.08 -8.20 -3.61
CA SER A 141 18.68 -6.90 -3.89
C SER A 141 17.70 -5.84 -3.38
N ASN A 142 18.11 -4.92 -2.50
CA ASN A 142 17.34 -3.74 -2.09
C ASN A 142 16.96 -2.87 -3.32
N ASN A 143 16.34 -3.47 -4.32
CA ASN A 143 16.02 -2.81 -5.56
C ASN A 143 14.63 -2.21 -5.42
N VAL A 144 14.61 -0.89 -5.55
CA VAL A 144 13.38 -0.15 -5.79
C VAL A 144 12.94 -0.50 -7.21
N SER A 145 11.79 -1.14 -7.34
CA SER A 145 11.18 -1.43 -8.63
C SER A 145 10.05 -0.47 -8.92
N ALA A 146 9.90 -0.11 -10.19
CA ALA A 146 8.76 0.69 -10.62
C ALA A 146 7.47 -0.12 -10.52
N VAL A 147 6.37 0.55 -10.17
CA VAL A 147 5.04 -0.04 -9.98
C VAL A 147 4.01 0.67 -10.84
N LEU A 148 3.06 -0.12 -11.36
CA LEU A 148 1.80 0.34 -11.91
C LEU A 148 0.67 -0.37 -11.18
N TYR A 149 -0.30 0.39 -10.67
CA TYR A 149 -1.41 -0.12 -9.86
C TYR A 149 -2.76 0.35 -10.38
N PRO A 150 -3.38 -0.37 -11.33
CA PRO A 150 -4.79 -0.22 -11.64
C PRO A 150 -5.65 -0.86 -10.55
N ALA A 151 -6.65 -0.12 -10.06
CA ALA A 151 -7.55 -0.61 -9.03
C ALA A 151 -8.95 -0.02 -9.18
N ILE A 152 -9.93 -0.76 -8.66
CA ILE A 152 -11.33 -0.36 -8.53
C ILE A 152 -11.72 -0.37 -7.06
N GLY A 153 -12.71 0.42 -6.71
CA GLY A 153 -13.18 0.44 -5.33
C GLY A 153 -14.47 1.19 -5.14
N GLY A 154 -14.87 1.27 -3.88
CA GLY A 154 -16.00 2.04 -3.42
C GLY A 154 -15.64 2.85 -2.18
N GLU A 155 -16.20 4.03 -2.08
CA GLU A 155 -16.12 4.85 -0.89
C GLU A 155 -17.50 5.29 -0.44
N GLY A 156 -17.74 5.19 0.85
CA GLY A 156 -18.97 5.68 1.49
C GLY A 156 -18.62 6.71 2.54
N HIS A 157 -19.43 7.78 2.67
CA HIS A 157 -19.18 8.84 3.64
C HIS A 157 -20.46 9.29 4.32
N LEU A 158 -20.32 9.69 5.58
CA LEU A 158 -21.31 10.37 6.39
C LEU A 158 -20.67 11.67 6.91
N GLY A 159 -21.02 12.80 6.29
CA GLY A 159 -20.36 14.08 6.57
C GLY A 159 -18.86 14.03 6.20
N PRO A 160 -17.96 14.47 7.08
CA PRO A 160 -16.53 14.52 6.80
C PRO A 160 -15.83 13.17 6.92
N ILE A 161 -16.45 12.15 7.50
CA ILE A 161 -15.85 10.83 7.74
C ILE A 161 -16.38 9.84 6.72
N GLY A 162 -15.51 8.99 6.19
CA GLY A 162 -15.90 7.92 5.29
C GLY A 162 -15.10 6.65 5.50
N LEU A 163 -15.56 5.60 4.82
CA LEU A 163 -14.89 4.32 4.68
C LEU A 163 -14.65 4.03 3.21
N ARG A 164 -13.47 3.51 2.88
CA ARG A 164 -13.08 3.14 1.53
C ARG A 164 -12.59 1.71 1.48
N MET A 165 -12.95 1.02 0.41
CA MET A 165 -12.43 -0.29 0.04
C MET A 165 -11.94 -0.23 -1.41
N GLU A 166 -10.78 -0.83 -1.67
CA GLU A 166 -10.10 -0.82 -2.96
C GLU A 166 -9.49 -2.19 -3.22
N VAL A 167 -9.63 -2.70 -4.43
CA VAL A 167 -8.99 -3.93 -4.89
C VAL A 167 -8.33 -3.67 -6.24
N GLY A 168 -7.11 -4.15 -6.42
CA GLY A 168 -6.36 -3.95 -7.65
C GLY A 168 -5.22 -4.95 -7.81
N ASP A 169 -4.50 -4.76 -8.91
CA ASP A 169 -3.32 -5.55 -9.25
C ASP A 169 -2.09 -4.64 -9.22
N GLU A 170 -1.21 -4.87 -8.24
CA GLU A 170 0.03 -4.13 -8.13
C GLU A 170 1.10 -4.81 -8.98
N MET A 171 1.33 -4.27 -10.17
CA MET A 171 2.32 -4.76 -11.12
C MET A 171 3.66 -4.07 -10.88
N TYR A 172 4.71 -4.83 -10.56
CA TYR A 172 6.05 -4.27 -10.51
C TYR A 172 6.96 -4.85 -11.59
N PHE A 173 7.95 -4.05 -12.00
CA PHE A 173 8.83 -4.33 -13.13
C PHE A 173 10.25 -4.58 -12.63
N ALA A 174 10.65 -5.86 -12.59
CA ALA A 174 11.97 -6.31 -12.18
C ALA A 174 12.49 -7.36 -13.18
N GLY A 175 12.90 -6.91 -14.37
CA GLY A 175 13.29 -7.80 -15.48
C GLY A 175 12.10 -8.45 -16.19
N SER A 176 11.02 -8.73 -15.49
CA SER A 176 9.71 -9.17 -15.99
C SER A 176 8.59 -8.46 -15.24
N THR A 177 7.36 -8.56 -15.74
CA THR A 177 6.19 -8.01 -15.06
C THR A 177 5.65 -9.02 -14.06
N HIS A 178 5.49 -8.59 -12.81
CA HIS A 178 4.97 -9.42 -11.73
C HIS A 178 3.65 -8.85 -11.24
N HIS A 179 2.62 -9.69 -11.21
CA HIS A 179 1.26 -9.35 -10.83
C HIS A 179 1.01 -9.73 -9.37
N ASN A 180 0.54 -8.79 -8.56
CA ASN A 180 0.31 -9.00 -7.14
C ASN A 180 -1.05 -8.42 -6.73
N PRO A 181 -2.03 -9.27 -6.43
CA PRO A 181 -3.32 -8.80 -5.97
C PRO A 181 -3.19 -8.08 -4.62
N ARG A 182 -3.85 -6.93 -4.51
CA ARG A 182 -3.87 -6.08 -3.33
C ARG A 182 -5.29 -5.66 -2.98
N LEU A 183 -5.61 -5.70 -1.69
CA LEU A 183 -6.86 -5.22 -1.10
C LEU A 183 -6.54 -4.21 -0.03
N ALA A 184 -7.12 -3.01 -0.09
CA ALA A 184 -6.95 -1.97 0.90
C ALA A 184 -8.30 -1.51 1.45
N VAL A 185 -8.40 -1.41 2.78
CA VAL A 185 -9.62 -0.96 3.48
C VAL A 185 -9.25 0.01 4.59
N GLY A 186 -9.95 1.13 4.68
CA GLY A 186 -9.69 2.07 5.75
C GLY A 186 -10.58 3.31 5.79
N PRO A 187 -10.60 4.00 6.92
CA PRO A 187 -11.29 5.26 7.08
C PRO A 187 -10.58 6.41 6.36
N PHE A 188 -11.35 7.42 6.05
CA PHE A 188 -10.83 8.69 5.55
C PHE A 188 -11.62 9.87 6.10
N LEU A 189 -10.95 11.01 6.13
CA LEU A 189 -11.52 12.32 6.42
C LEU A 189 -11.52 13.17 5.15
N ARG A 190 -12.56 13.94 4.98
CA ARG A 190 -12.79 14.82 3.84
C ARG A 190 -13.06 16.23 4.32
N PHE A 191 -12.38 17.23 3.75
CA PHE A 191 -12.51 18.64 4.08
C PHE A 191 -12.13 19.55 2.91
#